data_221948f5bee15ef663255c12c5d63438
#
_entry.id   221948f5bee15ef663255c12c5d63438
#
_cell.length_a   1.000
_cell.length_b   1.000
_cell.length_c   1.000
_cell.angle_alpha   90.00
_cell.angle_beta   90.00
_cell.angle_gamma   90.00
#
_symmetry.space_group_name_H-M   'P 1'
#
loop_
_entity.id
_entity.type
_entity.pdbx_description
1 polymer ?
#
loop_
_entity_poly.entity_id
_entity_poly.type
_entity_poly.pdbx_seq_one_letter_code
_entity_poly.pdbx_strand_id
1 'polypeptide(L)'
;MKNGNAGVDEGRRAALKTMGAGAIGASIGADLFGTPSASAATAAPGASARAATPGAYNILFILTDQERYFRPGELPAGYRLPAHESLAQRGTVFVNHQINSCVCTPSRSVLYTDRHIQHTKMFDNTNFPWISSMSTELPTVGDMLRDAGYYTAYKGKWHLTKEFETVNDLGTPTKIFTKEMEAYGFSDYFGVGDIIAHDQGGYLHDGIISAMGVNWLRGRGMTLATQGKPWFLAVNLVNPHDIMFIDTDRPGEPVQSRNILGHIRPEPADPLYARQWPFDLPA
;
A
#
# COMPACT_ATOMS: atom_id res chain seq x y z
N MET A 1 -40.07 -3.94 -39.80
CA MET A 1 -40.75 -4.91 -38.92
C MET A 1 -40.35 -4.62 -37.50
N LYS A 2 -41.33 -4.28 -36.71
CA LYS A 2 -41.23 -3.92 -35.30
C LYS A 2 -41.09 -5.15 -34.41
N ASN A 3 -40.67 -4.89 -33.19
CA ASN A 3 -40.78 -5.66 -31.94
C ASN A 3 -39.51 -6.41 -31.58
N GLY A 4 -39.03 -6.36 -30.32
CA GLY A 4 -39.54 -5.78 -29.08
C GLY A 4 -38.52 -6.05 -28.00
N ASN A 5 -38.23 -5.05 -27.22
CA ASN A 5 -37.42 -5.20 -25.97
C ASN A 5 -38.08 -4.35 -24.88
N ALA A 6 -39.21 -4.84 -24.39
CA ALA A 6 -39.99 -4.16 -23.34
C ALA A 6 -40.41 -5.10 -22.20
N GLY A 7 -39.52 -6.03 -21.81
CA GLY A 7 -39.88 -7.02 -20.78
C GLY A 7 -38.94 -7.07 -19.56
N VAL A 8 -37.85 -6.30 -19.54
CA VAL A 8 -36.81 -6.42 -18.48
C VAL A 8 -36.90 -5.29 -17.42
N ASP A 9 -37.64 -4.22 -17.70
CA ASP A 9 -37.66 -3.03 -16.83
C ASP A 9 -38.83 -3.02 -15.80
N GLU A 10 -39.85 -3.83 -15.96
CA GLU A 10 -40.95 -3.90 -15.00
C GLU A 10 -40.66 -4.77 -13.77
N GLY A 11 -39.84 -5.76 -13.88
CA GLY A 11 -39.44 -6.62 -12.75
C GLY A 11 -38.55 -5.92 -11.71
N ARG A 12 -37.78 -4.92 -12.10
CA ARG A 12 -36.93 -4.14 -11.20
C ARG A 12 -37.67 -3.05 -10.46
N ARG A 13 -38.77 -2.53 -10.99
CA ARG A 13 -39.60 -1.51 -10.33
C ARG A 13 -40.57 -2.10 -9.31
N ALA A 14 -40.91 -3.37 -9.40
CA ALA A 14 -41.78 -4.04 -8.46
C ALA A 14 -41.08 -4.41 -7.14
N ALA A 15 -39.75 -4.73 -7.21
CA ALA A 15 -38.97 -5.08 -6.02
C ALA A 15 -38.66 -3.90 -5.08
N LEU A 16 -38.76 -2.66 -5.57
CA LEU A 16 -38.48 -1.44 -4.79
C LEU A 16 -39.76 -0.85 -4.10
N LYS A 17 -40.93 -1.39 -4.34
CA LYS A 17 -42.18 -0.91 -3.73
C LYS A 17 -42.66 -1.71 -2.54
N THR A 18 -42.04 -2.82 -2.17
CA THR A 18 -42.49 -3.69 -1.08
C THR A 18 -41.68 -3.56 0.22
N MET A 19 -40.77 -2.60 0.33
CA MET A 19 -40.01 -2.33 1.57
C MET A 19 -40.35 -0.97 2.22
N GLY A 20 -41.56 -0.54 2.15
CA GLY A 20 -41.95 0.76 2.70
C GLY A 20 -43.34 0.77 3.32
N ALA A 21 -43.64 -0.06 4.33
CA ALA A 21 -44.73 0.16 5.24
C ALA A 21 -44.63 -0.80 6.44
N GLY A 22 -44.12 -0.34 7.55
CA GLY A 22 -44.07 -1.08 8.82
C GLY A 22 -43.92 -0.10 9.99
N ALA A 23 -45.06 0.42 10.41
CA ALA A 23 -45.44 0.88 11.74
C ALA A 23 -44.41 1.57 12.66
N ILE A 24 -44.59 2.85 12.82
CA ILE A 24 -44.20 3.66 13.97
C ILE A 24 -45.07 3.26 15.17
N GLY A 25 -44.45 2.70 16.19
CA GLY A 25 -45.00 2.51 17.51
C GLY A 25 -44.13 3.21 18.53
N ALA A 26 -44.60 4.32 19.05
CA ALA A 26 -43.95 5.08 20.09
C ALA A 26 -44.06 4.36 21.44
N SER A 27 -42.93 4.22 22.15
CA SER A 27 -42.91 4.18 23.61
C SER A 27 -41.67 4.91 24.09
N ILE A 28 -41.92 6.07 24.66
CA ILE A 28 -40.97 6.88 25.41
C ILE A 28 -40.78 6.18 26.77
N GLY A 29 -39.61 5.66 27.03
CA GLY A 29 -39.18 5.16 28.34
C GLY A 29 -37.77 5.62 28.57
N ALA A 30 -37.62 6.52 29.53
CA ALA A 30 -36.33 7.03 29.97
C ALA A 30 -35.50 5.93 30.64
N ASP A 31 -34.26 5.73 30.13
CA ASP A 31 -33.12 5.28 30.93
C ASP A 31 -31.84 5.75 30.24
N LEU A 32 -31.47 6.97 30.51
CA LEU A 32 -30.16 7.54 30.31
C LEU A 32 -29.31 7.09 31.50
N PHE A 33 -28.17 6.51 31.17
CA PHE A 33 -27.07 6.01 32.01
C PHE A 33 -26.97 4.48 32.18
N GLY A 34 -26.89 3.79 31.06
CA GLY A 34 -26.33 2.45 31.01
C GLY A 34 -24.88 2.55 30.55
N THR A 35 -23.93 2.33 31.45
CA THR A 35 -22.51 2.13 31.11
C THR A 35 -22.40 0.97 30.13
N PRO A 36 -21.68 1.10 28.99
CA PRO A 36 -21.40 -0.05 28.15
C PRO A 36 -20.45 -0.99 28.94
N SER A 37 -20.99 -2.11 29.36
CA SER A 37 -20.20 -3.23 29.84
C SER A 37 -19.36 -3.70 28.66
N ALA A 38 -18.09 -3.32 28.64
CA ALA A 38 -17.11 -3.88 27.75
C ALA A 38 -16.97 -5.38 28.08
N SER A 39 -17.61 -6.23 27.27
CA SER A 39 -17.31 -7.63 27.25
C SER A 39 -15.82 -7.76 26.88
N ALA A 40 -15.01 -7.99 27.87
CA ALA A 40 -13.61 -8.33 27.67
C ALA A 40 -13.57 -9.64 26.90
N ALA A 41 -13.30 -9.57 25.59
CA ALA A 41 -12.82 -10.73 24.88
C ALA A 41 -11.57 -11.19 25.62
N THR A 42 -11.62 -12.38 26.23
CA THR A 42 -10.48 -13.07 26.83
C THR A 42 -9.45 -13.23 25.73
N ALA A 43 -8.47 -12.33 25.71
CA ALA A 43 -7.26 -12.54 24.95
C ALA A 43 -6.66 -13.86 25.39
N ALA A 44 -6.30 -14.71 24.46
CA ALA A 44 -5.50 -15.91 24.72
C ALA A 44 -4.29 -15.48 25.57
N PRO A 45 -3.78 -16.37 26.48
CA PRO A 45 -2.68 -16.03 27.36
C PRO A 45 -1.51 -15.55 26.51
N GLY A 46 -1.29 -14.25 26.53
CA GLY A 46 -0.30 -13.58 25.73
C GLY A 46 1.08 -14.13 26.03
N ALA A 47 1.79 -14.50 24.98
CA ALA A 47 3.23 -14.53 25.05
C ALA A 47 3.68 -13.18 25.67
N SER A 48 4.33 -13.24 26.82
CA SER A 48 4.78 -12.03 27.52
C SER A 48 5.68 -11.28 26.53
N ALA A 49 5.29 -10.06 26.17
CA ALA A 49 6.06 -9.24 25.24
C ALA A 49 7.49 -9.17 25.75
N ARG A 50 8.42 -9.77 25.02
CA ARG A 50 9.84 -9.79 25.36
C ARG A 50 10.31 -8.35 25.47
N ALA A 51 10.95 -8.00 26.56
CA ALA A 51 11.56 -6.69 26.68
C ALA A 51 12.64 -6.56 25.57
N ALA A 52 12.64 -5.44 24.87
CA ALA A 52 13.66 -5.20 23.86
C ALA A 52 15.05 -5.21 24.48
N THR A 53 16.03 -5.65 23.71
CA THR A 53 17.44 -5.61 24.13
C THR A 53 17.84 -4.16 24.42
N PRO A 54 18.44 -3.85 25.58
CA PRO A 54 18.91 -2.50 25.86
C PRO A 54 19.85 -1.99 24.75
N GLY A 55 19.62 -0.77 24.27
CA GLY A 55 20.40 -0.17 23.18
C GLY A 55 19.98 -0.60 21.75
N ALA A 56 18.82 -1.27 21.60
CA ALA A 56 18.27 -1.57 20.29
C ALA A 56 17.98 -0.28 19.50
N TYR A 57 18.41 -0.23 18.24
CA TYR A 57 18.19 0.90 17.34
C TYR A 57 16.73 0.96 16.85
N ASN A 58 16.24 2.16 16.64
CA ASN A 58 15.03 2.37 15.83
C ASN A 58 15.35 2.10 14.35
N ILE A 59 14.42 1.51 13.64
CA ILE A 59 14.60 1.12 12.24
C ILE A 59 13.56 1.85 11.39
N LEU A 60 14.02 2.69 10.47
CA LEU A 60 13.19 3.26 9.41
C LEU A 60 13.51 2.51 8.12
N PHE A 61 12.52 1.81 7.59
CA PHE A 61 12.60 1.10 6.33
C PHE A 61 11.83 1.86 5.26
N ILE A 62 12.50 2.35 4.22
CA ILE A 62 11.87 3.03 3.09
C ILE A 62 12.02 2.15 1.85
N LEU A 63 10.92 1.86 1.20
CA LEU A 63 10.88 1.06 -0.02
C LEU A 63 10.21 1.88 -1.13
N THR A 64 10.91 2.04 -2.24
CA THR A 64 10.39 2.49 -3.53
C THR A 64 9.97 1.27 -4.36
N ASP A 65 9.03 1.46 -5.29
CA ASP A 65 8.57 0.36 -6.14
C ASP A 65 9.13 0.50 -7.56
N GLN A 66 9.65 -0.60 -8.09
CA GLN A 66 10.20 -0.69 -9.45
C GLN A 66 11.37 0.30 -9.71
N GLU A 67 12.09 0.71 -8.67
CA GLU A 67 13.21 1.63 -8.82
C GLU A 67 14.45 0.88 -9.32
N ARG A 68 15.03 1.37 -10.42
CA ARG A 68 16.29 0.88 -10.95
C ARG A 68 17.45 1.52 -10.21
N TYR A 69 18.45 0.72 -9.86
CA TYR A 69 19.73 1.25 -9.41
C TYR A 69 20.49 1.89 -10.59
N PHE A 70 20.90 3.12 -10.41
CA PHE A 70 21.75 3.85 -11.36
C PHE A 70 23.20 3.83 -10.89
N ARG A 71 24.08 3.34 -11.75
CA ARG A 71 25.51 3.40 -11.49
C ARG A 71 26.03 4.84 -11.62
N PRO A 72 27.17 5.18 -11.02
CA PRO A 72 27.79 6.48 -11.23
C PRO A 72 27.94 6.81 -12.72
N GLY A 73 27.42 7.96 -13.14
CA GLY A 73 27.45 8.44 -14.53
C GLY A 73 26.30 7.97 -15.43
N GLU A 74 25.40 7.11 -14.97
CA GLU A 74 24.23 6.68 -15.76
C GLU A 74 23.08 7.70 -15.75
N LEU A 75 23.01 8.57 -14.75
CA LEU A 75 21.97 9.60 -14.69
C LEU A 75 22.27 10.74 -15.68
N PRO A 76 21.25 11.28 -16.39
CA PRO A 76 21.43 12.42 -17.27
C PRO A 76 22.02 13.61 -16.55
N ALA A 77 22.78 14.44 -17.29
CA ALA A 77 23.38 15.64 -16.73
C ALA A 77 22.34 16.55 -16.07
N GLY A 78 22.56 16.92 -14.82
CA GLY A 78 21.64 17.74 -14.03
C GLY A 78 20.49 17.01 -13.38
N TYR A 79 20.29 15.72 -13.67
CA TYR A 79 19.33 14.90 -12.91
C TYR A 79 19.93 14.51 -11.54
N ARG A 80 19.17 14.71 -10.49
CA ARG A 80 19.64 14.51 -9.12
C ARG A 80 18.67 13.66 -8.33
N LEU A 81 19.22 12.80 -7.48
CA LEU A 81 18.50 12.03 -6.47
C LEU A 81 18.98 12.44 -5.07
N PRO A 82 18.61 13.62 -4.57
CA PRO A 82 19.26 14.24 -3.40
C PRO A 82 19.08 13.40 -2.12
N ALA A 83 17.96 12.68 -1.97
CA ALA A 83 17.76 11.78 -0.83
C ALA A 83 18.71 10.58 -0.87
N HIS A 84 18.87 9.94 -2.04
CA HIS A 84 19.81 8.84 -2.24
C HIS A 84 21.24 9.30 -2.02
N GLU A 85 21.62 10.44 -2.57
CA GLU A 85 22.96 11.03 -2.39
C GLU A 85 23.25 11.31 -0.92
N SER A 86 22.29 11.88 -0.18
CA SER A 86 22.44 12.15 1.24
C SER A 86 22.58 10.89 2.09
N LEU A 87 21.86 9.82 1.75
CA LEU A 87 21.97 8.52 2.43
C LEU A 87 23.30 7.85 2.09
N ALA A 88 23.71 7.85 0.83
CA ALA A 88 24.96 7.27 0.39
C ALA A 88 26.20 7.89 1.05
N GLN A 89 26.17 9.20 1.32
CA GLN A 89 27.24 9.90 2.01
C GLN A 89 27.44 9.47 3.48
N ARG A 90 26.42 8.89 4.10
CA ARG A 90 26.37 8.58 5.54
C ARG A 90 26.17 7.11 5.84
N GLY A 91 25.93 6.30 4.82
CA GLY A 91 25.60 4.90 4.94
C GLY A 91 26.42 3.99 4.02
N THR A 92 26.03 2.75 3.95
CA THR A 92 26.59 1.75 3.06
C THR A 92 25.71 1.56 1.84
N VAL A 93 26.31 1.61 0.65
CA VAL A 93 25.59 1.36 -0.62
C VAL A 93 25.91 -0.06 -1.09
N PHE A 94 24.88 -0.88 -1.27
CA PHE A 94 24.99 -2.25 -1.78
C PHE A 94 24.81 -2.25 -3.29
N VAL A 95 25.89 -2.12 -4.04
CA VAL A 95 25.88 -1.97 -5.51
C VAL A 95 25.51 -3.25 -6.27
N ASN A 96 25.60 -4.40 -5.62
CA ASN A 96 25.28 -5.72 -6.21
C ASN A 96 24.05 -6.35 -5.57
N HIS A 97 23.19 -5.54 -4.97
CA HIS A 97 21.93 -6.04 -4.43
C HIS A 97 21.04 -6.54 -5.57
N GLN A 98 20.46 -7.73 -5.37
CA GLN A 98 19.55 -8.36 -6.32
C GLN A 98 18.24 -8.71 -5.62
N ILE A 99 17.12 -8.50 -6.31
CA ILE A 99 15.83 -8.96 -5.83
C ILE A 99 15.74 -10.48 -5.97
N ASN A 100 15.07 -11.13 -5.04
CA ASN A 100 14.87 -12.58 -5.06
C ASN A 100 13.83 -13.01 -6.09
N SER A 101 12.82 -12.18 -6.34
CA SER A 101 11.73 -12.44 -7.26
C SER A 101 11.15 -11.14 -7.81
N CYS A 102 10.36 -11.23 -8.86
CA CYS A 102 9.56 -10.17 -9.46
C CYS A 102 8.20 -10.82 -9.89
N VAL A 103 7.15 -10.09 -10.03
CA VAL A 103 6.95 -8.65 -9.94
C VAL A 103 6.73 -8.17 -8.47
N CYS A 104 5.85 -7.16 -8.24
CA CYS A 104 5.68 -6.52 -6.93
C CYS A 104 5.32 -7.52 -5.81
N THR A 105 4.20 -8.23 -5.93
CA THR A 105 3.73 -9.17 -4.90
C THR A 105 4.74 -10.28 -4.61
N PRO A 106 5.28 -11.02 -5.60
CA PRO A 106 6.32 -12.01 -5.33
C PRO A 106 7.51 -11.42 -4.58
N SER A 107 8.07 -10.30 -5.05
CA SER A 107 9.20 -9.63 -4.43
C SER A 107 8.90 -9.20 -2.99
N ARG A 108 7.75 -8.56 -2.76
CA ARG A 108 7.34 -8.11 -1.43
C ARG A 108 7.12 -9.28 -0.48
N SER A 109 6.55 -10.38 -0.96
CA SER A 109 6.34 -11.57 -0.13
C SER A 109 7.66 -12.13 0.41
N VAL A 110 8.70 -12.19 -0.42
CA VAL A 110 10.05 -12.61 0.01
C VAL A 110 10.65 -11.59 0.97
N LEU A 111 10.57 -10.30 0.63
CA LEU A 111 11.12 -9.21 1.44
C LEU A 111 10.56 -9.18 2.87
N TYR A 112 9.24 -9.40 3.00
CA TYR A 112 8.58 -9.31 4.31
C TYR A 112 8.58 -10.61 5.10
N THR A 113 8.82 -11.76 4.48
CA THR A 113 8.76 -13.08 5.17
C THR A 113 10.09 -13.80 5.24
N ASP A 114 11.11 -13.34 4.48
CA ASP A 114 12.37 -14.07 4.27
C ASP A 114 12.15 -15.50 3.74
N ARG A 115 11.08 -15.71 2.97
CA ARG A 115 10.72 -17.01 2.40
C ARG A 115 10.55 -16.90 0.90
N HIS A 116 11.10 -17.88 0.17
CA HIS A 116 10.89 -17.99 -1.27
C HIS A 116 9.41 -18.09 -1.65
N ILE A 117 9.07 -17.65 -2.87
CA ILE A 117 7.70 -17.62 -3.40
C ILE A 117 7.01 -19.00 -3.38
N GLN A 118 7.76 -20.08 -3.45
CA GLN A 118 7.23 -21.44 -3.29
C GLN A 118 6.58 -21.68 -1.93
N HIS A 119 7.07 -21.00 -0.89
CA HIS A 119 6.52 -21.06 0.46
C HIS A 119 5.40 -20.03 0.68
N THR A 120 5.57 -18.81 0.17
CA THR A 120 4.56 -17.76 0.30
C THR A 120 3.37 -17.99 -0.62
N LYS A 121 3.52 -18.79 -1.69
CA LYS A 121 2.54 -19.01 -2.77
C LYS A 121 2.20 -17.76 -3.57
N MET A 122 2.99 -16.72 -3.44
CA MET A 122 2.82 -15.45 -4.14
C MET A 122 3.61 -15.49 -5.46
N PHE A 123 3.04 -16.17 -6.47
CA PHE A 123 3.72 -16.37 -7.76
C PHE A 123 3.49 -15.25 -8.76
N ASP A 124 2.49 -14.39 -8.52
CA ASP A 124 2.13 -13.24 -9.34
C ASP A 124 1.45 -12.18 -8.47
N ASN A 125 1.04 -11.06 -9.06
CA ASN A 125 0.37 -9.98 -8.33
C ASN A 125 -1.03 -10.39 -7.86
N THR A 126 -1.42 -9.90 -6.69
CA THR A 126 -2.71 -10.22 -6.06
C THR A 126 -3.92 -9.73 -6.86
N ASN A 127 -3.75 -8.75 -7.75
CA ASN A 127 -4.80 -8.29 -8.66
C ASN A 127 -5.22 -9.36 -9.71
N PHE A 128 -4.42 -10.41 -9.90
CA PHE A 128 -4.83 -11.52 -10.74
C PHE A 128 -5.76 -12.48 -10.01
N PRO A 129 -6.81 -13.03 -10.70
CA PRO A 129 -7.82 -13.87 -10.05
C PRO A 129 -7.28 -15.20 -9.51
N TRP A 130 -6.16 -15.69 -10.04
CA TRP A 130 -5.54 -16.95 -9.63
C TRP A 130 -4.58 -16.82 -8.43
N ILE A 131 -4.31 -15.61 -7.97
CA ILE A 131 -3.50 -15.36 -6.76
C ILE A 131 -4.42 -15.05 -5.59
N SER A 132 -4.19 -15.69 -4.47
CA SER A 132 -4.88 -15.40 -3.20
C SER A 132 -4.10 -14.37 -2.38
N SER A 133 -4.71 -13.79 -1.36
CA SER A 133 -4.00 -13.03 -0.33
C SER A 133 -2.91 -13.89 0.32
N MET A 134 -1.79 -13.29 0.70
CA MET A 134 -0.76 -13.97 1.47
C MET A 134 -1.34 -14.44 2.81
N SER A 135 -1.00 -15.68 3.20
CA SER A 135 -1.47 -16.23 4.46
C SER A 135 -0.95 -15.39 5.65
N THR A 136 -1.86 -15.08 6.57
CA THR A 136 -1.52 -14.42 7.84
C THR A 136 -0.85 -15.35 8.84
N GLU A 137 -0.78 -16.67 8.54
CA GLU A 137 -0.02 -17.63 9.34
C GLU A 137 1.49 -17.59 9.05
N LEU A 138 1.89 -16.94 7.95
CA LEU A 138 3.29 -16.73 7.63
C LEU A 138 3.81 -15.52 8.42
N PRO A 139 4.73 -15.74 9.36
CA PRO A 139 5.28 -14.62 10.12
C PRO A 139 6.03 -13.66 9.19
N THR A 140 5.74 -12.39 9.32
CA THR A 140 6.43 -11.32 8.62
C THR A 140 7.55 -10.75 9.49
N VAL A 141 8.38 -9.88 8.91
CA VAL A 141 9.35 -9.09 9.70
C VAL A 141 8.67 -8.25 10.78
N GLY A 142 7.39 -7.86 10.58
CA GLY A 142 6.59 -7.19 11.60
C GLY A 142 6.37 -8.07 12.83
N ASP A 143 5.97 -9.33 12.63
CA ASP A 143 5.79 -10.30 13.70
C ASP A 143 7.12 -10.62 14.39
N MET A 144 8.16 -10.92 13.61
CA MET A 144 9.50 -11.23 14.12
C MET A 144 10.07 -10.09 14.99
N LEU A 145 9.87 -8.85 14.57
CA LEU A 145 10.32 -7.68 15.33
C LEU A 145 9.44 -7.42 16.56
N ARG A 146 8.14 -7.70 16.50
CA ARG A 146 7.27 -7.67 17.69
C ARG A 146 7.74 -8.67 18.74
N ASP A 147 8.08 -9.88 18.33
CA ASP A 147 8.64 -10.92 19.21
C ASP A 147 10.00 -10.50 19.80
N ALA A 148 10.78 -9.71 19.06
CA ALA A 148 12.03 -9.12 19.53
C ALA A 148 11.81 -7.86 20.40
N GLY A 149 10.57 -7.47 20.70
CA GLY A 149 10.25 -6.37 21.57
C GLY A 149 10.10 -5.01 20.88
N TYR A 150 10.07 -4.94 19.57
CA TYR A 150 9.83 -3.70 18.82
C TYR A 150 8.35 -3.33 18.78
N TYR A 151 8.09 -2.05 18.61
CA TYR A 151 6.81 -1.57 18.06
C TYR A 151 6.93 -1.47 16.55
N THR A 152 6.00 -2.05 15.80
CA THR A 152 6.07 -2.14 14.34
C THR A 152 4.93 -1.36 13.71
N ALA A 153 5.23 -0.49 12.74
CA ALA A 153 4.26 0.34 12.05
C ALA A 153 4.47 0.32 10.52
N TYR A 154 3.39 0.61 9.79
CA TYR A 154 3.39 0.54 8.33
C TYR A 154 2.67 1.73 7.68
N LYS A 155 3.23 2.25 6.58
CA LYS A 155 2.63 3.29 5.73
C LYS A 155 2.82 2.94 4.26
N GLY A 156 1.77 3.16 3.46
CA GLY A 156 1.81 3.06 2.01
C GLY A 156 1.49 1.67 1.45
N LYS A 157 2.05 1.37 0.27
CA LYS A 157 1.74 0.19 -0.55
C LYS A 157 2.12 -1.12 0.14
N TRP A 158 1.15 -2.06 0.24
CA TRP A 158 1.36 -3.42 0.75
C TRP A 158 1.45 -4.46 -0.35
N HIS A 159 0.42 -4.59 -1.16
CA HIS A 159 0.28 -5.46 -2.32
C HIS A 159 0.50 -6.94 -2.04
N LEU A 160 0.06 -7.42 -0.89
CA LEU A 160 0.09 -8.85 -0.51
C LEU A 160 -1.29 -9.36 -0.07
N THR A 161 -2.34 -8.54 -0.16
CA THR A 161 -3.71 -8.93 0.17
C THR A 161 -4.70 -8.30 -0.81
N LYS A 162 -5.68 -9.10 -1.23
CA LYS A 162 -6.78 -8.65 -2.10
C LYS A 162 -7.71 -7.65 -1.43
N GLU A 163 -7.78 -7.66 -0.12
CA GLU A 163 -8.60 -6.71 0.64
C GLU A 163 -8.19 -5.26 0.39
N PHE A 164 -6.93 -5.02 -0.02
CA PHE A 164 -6.43 -3.68 -0.32
C PHE A 164 -6.68 -3.24 -1.78
N GLU A 165 -7.17 -4.12 -2.62
CA GLU A 165 -7.47 -3.83 -4.03
C GLU A 165 -8.88 -3.25 -4.17
N THR A 166 -9.11 -2.08 -3.60
CA THR A 166 -10.45 -1.45 -3.50
C THR A 166 -10.63 -0.23 -4.39
N VAL A 167 -9.76 -0.09 -5.35
CA VAL A 167 -9.87 1.02 -6.30
C VAL A 167 -10.82 0.63 -7.42
N ASN A 168 -11.80 1.49 -7.73
CA ASN A 168 -12.71 1.27 -8.83
C ASN A 168 -12.07 1.56 -10.19
N ASP A 169 -12.78 1.25 -11.29
CA ASP A 169 -12.33 1.46 -12.67
C ASP A 169 -11.96 2.92 -13.00
N LEU A 170 -12.37 3.88 -12.18
CA LEU A 170 -12.04 5.29 -12.33
C LEU A 170 -10.82 5.71 -11.49
N GLY A 171 -10.19 4.77 -10.82
CA GLY A 171 -9.07 5.08 -9.96
C GLY A 171 -9.44 5.67 -8.60
N THR A 172 -10.71 5.63 -8.21
CA THR A 172 -11.18 6.21 -6.95
C THR A 172 -11.13 5.18 -5.84
N PRO A 173 -10.42 5.45 -4.72
CA PRO A 173 -10.46 4.60 -3.55
C PRO A 173 -11.87 4.49 -2.98
N THR A 174 -12.28 3.28 -2.62
CA THR A 174 -13.64 2.99 -2.15
C THR A 174 -13.72 2.70 -0.66
N LYS A 175 -12.58 2.52 0.01
CA LYS A 175 -12.52 2.16 1.44
C LYS A 175 -11.26 2.75 2.08
N ILE A 176 -11.36 3.04 3.37
CA ILE A 176 -10.21 3.38 4.24
C ILE A 176 -9.95 2.19 5.16
N PHE A 177 -8.70 1.79 5.25
CA PHE A 177 -8.21 0.70 6.08
C PHE A 177 -7.43 1.24 7.27
N THR A 178 -7.57 0.61 8.41
CA THR A 178 -6.92 1.06 9.66
C THR A 178 -6.35 -0.06 10.51
N LYS A 179 -6.82 -1.30 10.34
CA LYS A 179 -6.46 -2.44 11.21
C LYS A 179 -5.99 -3.67 10.45
N GLU A 180 -6.14 -3.70 9.16
CA GLU A 180 -5.89 -4.88 8.33
C GLU A 180 -4.43 -5.34 8.40
N MET A 181 -3.51 -4.40 8.61
CA MET A 181 -2.08 -4.70 8.73
C MET A 181 -1.69 -5.34 10.08
N GLU A 182 -2.57 -5.30 11.08
CA GLU A 182 -2.31 -6.00 12.36
C GLU A 182 -2.18 -7.51 12.17
N ALA A 183 -2.91 -8.08 11.23
CA ALA A 183 -2.81 -9.50 10.88
C ALA A 183 -1.47 -9.89 10.24
N TYR A 184 -0.69 -8.91 9.83
CA TYR A 184 0.66 -9.07 9.25
C TYR A 184 1.74 -8.46 10.15
N GLY A 185 1.44 -8.29 11.43
CA GLY A 185 2.42 -7.82 12.39
C GLY A 185 2.72 -6.32 12.36
N PHE A 186 1.88 -5.47 11.76
CA PHE A 186 2.11 -4.02 11.68
C PHE A 186 0.93 -3.22 12.21
N SER A 187 1.24 -2.24 13.05
CA SER A 187 0.28 -1.27 13.61
C SER A 187 0.27 0.04 12.84
N ASP A 188 -0.66 0.90 13.25
CA ASP A 188 -0.75 2.30 12.81
C ASP A 188 -0.92 2.46 11.29
N TYR A 189 -1.43 1.46 10.59
CA TYR A 189 -1.81 1.62 9.20
C TYR A 189 -3.01 2.57 9.10
N PHE A 190 -2.92 3.47 8.15
CA PHE A 190 -4.04 4.31 7.72
C PHE A 190 -3.86 4.58 6.23
N GLY A 191 -4.81 4.17 5.42
CA GLY A 191 -4.69 4.32 3.99
C GLY A 191 -5.92 3.81 3.24
N VAL A 192 -5.90 4.01 1.93
CA VAL A 192 -6.97 3.62 1.01
C VAL A 192 -6.72 2.25 0.36
N GLY A 193 -5.75 1.51 0.86
CA GLY A 193 -5.29 0.27 0.27
C GLY A 193 -4.18 0.49 -0.76
N ASP A 194 -4.06 -0.44 -1.68
CA ASP A 194 -3.03 -0.41 -2.72
C ASP A 194 -3.49 0.42 -3.91
N ILE A 195 -2.76 1.49 -4.19
CA ILE A 195 -3.00 2.41 -5.30
C ILE A 195 -2.09 1.99 -6.46
N ILE A 196 -2.22 0.73 -6.84
CA ILE A 196 -1.52 0.15 -7.98
C ILE A 196 -2.43 0.18 -9.20
N ALA A 197 -1.85 0.12 -10.37
CA ALA A 197 -2.57 0.21 -11.64
C ALA A 197 -3.25 1.58 -11.90
N HIS A 198 -2.77 2.62 -11.22
CA HIS A 198 -3.12 4.01 -11.52
C HIS A 198 -1.96 4.70 -12.22
N ASP A 199 -2.30 5.40 -13.26
CA ASP A 199 -1.37 6.20 -14.05
C ASP A 199 -0.67 7.33 -13.27
N GLN A 200 -1.20 7.73 -12.15
CA GLN A 200 -0.65 8.77 -11.28
C GLN A 200 -0.71 8.39 -9.78
N GLY A 201 -0.78 7.11 -9.46
CA GLY A 201 -0.96 6.66 -8.08
C GLY A 201 0.14 7.16 -7.16
N GLY A 202 1.40 6.95 -7.51
CA GLY A 202 2.53 7.45 -6.74
C GLY A 202 2.65 8.97 -6.77
N TYR A 203 2.41 9.60 -7.93
CA TYR A 203 2.45 11.06 -8.03
C TYR A 203 1.47 11.75 -7.06
N LEU A 204 0.26 11.23 -6.96
CA LEU A 204 -0.79 11.80 -6.10
C LEU A 204 -0.64 11.38 -4.63
N HIS A 205 -0.12 10.19 -4.34
CA HIS A 205 -0.20 9.60 -3.01
C HIS A 205 1.12 9.48 -2.27
N ASP A 206 2.27 9.42 -2.94
CA ASP A 206 3.57 9.28 -2.27
C ASP A 206 3.89 10.46 -1.35
N GLY A 207 3.46 11.67 -1.72
CA GLY A 207 3.55 12.85 -0.85
C GLY A 207 2.75 12.67 0.45
N ILE A 208 1.56 12.09 0.36
CA ILE A 208 0.69 11.79 1.52
C ILE A 208 1.33 10.68 2.38
N ILE A 209 1.80 9.59 1.75
CA ILE A 209 2.47 8.50 2.44
C ILE A 209 3.71 8.98 3.18
N SER A 210 4.53 9.82 2.54
CA SER A 210 5.71 10.44 3.14
C SER A 210 5.33 11.33 4.32
N ALA A 211 4.30 12.17 4.18
CA ALA A 211 3.80 13.03 5.26
C ALA A 211 3.29 12.22 6.45
N MET A 212 2.58 11.12 6.21
CA MET A 212 2.16 10.19 7.26
C MET A 212 3.36 9.58 8.00
N GLY A 213 4.40 9.18 7.28
CA GLY A 213 5.66 8.69 7.85
C GLY A 213 6.33 9.74 8.73
N VAL A 214 6.48 10.97 8.24
CA VAL A 214 7.07 12.08 9.00
C VAL A 214 6.25 12.41 10.25
N ASN A 215 4.93 12.48 10.14
CA ASN A 215 4.04 12.73 11.29
C ASN A 215 4.14 11.61 12.33
N TRP A 216 4.21 10.36 11.88
CA TRP A 216 4.40 9.23 12.77
C TRP A 216 5.73 9.32 13.53
N LEU A 217 6.83 9.63 12.83
CA LEU A 217 8.15 9.81 13.44
C LEU A 217 8.14 10.92 14.51
N ARG A 218 7.53 12.08 14.17
CA ARG A 218 7.47 13.25 15.09
C ARG A 218 6.54 13.03 16.29
N GLY A 219 5.53 12.22 16.16
CA GLY A 219 4.56 11.91 17.21
C GLY A 219 4.86 10.58 17.91
N ARG A 220 4.34 9.51 17.34
CA ARG A 220 4.41 8.17 17.94
C ARG A 220 5.85 7.67 18.11
N GLY A 221 6.69 7.83 17.08
CA GLY A 221 8.09 7.41 17.12
C GLY A 221 8.89 8.09 18.22
N MET A 222 8.71 9.40 18.40
CA MET A 222 9.36 10.14 19.51
C MET A 222 8.85 9.66 20.87
N THR A 223 7.53 9.44 21.01
CA THR A 223 6.96 8.94 22.27
C THR A 223 7.52 7.57 22.63
N LEU A 224 7.58 6.65 21.69
CA LEU A 224 8.16 5.31 21.90
C LEU A 224 9.64 5.39 22.27
N ALA A 225 10.40 6.24 21.59
CA ALA A 225 11.82 6.45 21.89
C ALA A 225 12.05 6.97 23.30
N THR A 226 11.24 7.94 23.79
CA THR A 226 11.32 8.43 25.17
C THR A 226 10.95 7.38 26.21
N GLN A 227 10.13 6.40 25.82
CA GLN A 227 9.78 5.24 26.65
C GLN A 227 10.84 4.12 26.63
N GLY A 228 11.93 4.27 25.87
CA GLY A 228 12.93 3.23 25.64
C GLY A 228 12.39 2.05 24.83
N LYS A 229 11.27 2.22 24.11
CA LYS A 229 10.67 1.20 23.25
C LYS A 229 11.18 1.37 21.83
N PRO A 230 12.01 0.45 21.31
CA PRO A 230 12.48 0.53 19.95
C PRO A 230 11.31 0.31 18.97
N TRP A 231 11.41 0.90 17.79
CA TRP A 231 10.39 0.80 16.78
C TRP A 231 10.97 0.48 15.39
N PHE A 232 10.12 -0.14 14.59
CA PHE A 232 10.30 -0.34 13.16
C PHE A 232 9.17 0.38 12.44
N LEU A 233 9.51 1.28 11.54
CA LEU A 233 8.55 1.94 10.64
C LEU A 233 8.87 1.59 9.20
N ALA A 234 7.93 0.92 8.51
CA ALA A 234 7.98 0.71 7.08
C ALA A 234 7.21 1.83 6.36
N VAL A 235 7.85 2.51 5.41
CA VAL A 235 7.27 3.51 4.52
C VAL A 235 7.46 3.02 3.09
N ASN A 236 6.36 2.65 2.44
CA ASN A 236 6.37 2.01 1.13
C ASN A 236 5.73 2.93 0.10
N LEU A 237 6.56 3.50 -0.74
CA LEU A 237 6.17 4.40 -1.81
C LEU A 237 5.75 3.62 -3.06
N VAL A 238 5.00 4.25 -3.94
CA VAL A 238 4.55 3.66 -5.20
C VAL A 238 5.53 3.95 -6.32
N ASN A 239 6.02 5.20 -6.43
CA ASN A 239 6.96 5.56 -7.50
C ASN A 239 8.36 4.93 -7.33
N PRO A 240 9.04 4.72 -8.48
CA PRO A 240 8.73 5.14 -9.86
C PRO A 240 7.84 4.16 -10.66
N HIS A 241 7.20 3.18 -10.04
CA HIS A 241 6.38 2.16 -10.68
C HIS A 241 5.38 2.72 -11.71
N ASP A 242 4.72 3.83 -11.41
CA ASP A 242 3.60 4.32 -12.22
C ASP A 242 4.01 4.98 -13.53
N ILE A 243 5.31 5.15 -13.78
CA ILE A 243 5.80 5.61 -15.08
C ILE A 243 5.39 4.69 -16.23
N MET A 244 5.14 3.41 -15.93
CA MET A 244 4.66 2.45 -16.92
C MET A 244 3.24 2.77 -17.46
N PHE A 245 2.50 3.66 -16.80
CA PHE A 245 1.15 4.08 -17.19
C PHE A 245 1.12 5.47 -17.85
N ILE A 246 2.28 6.08 -18.08
CA ILE A 246 2.38 7.39 -18.72
C ILE A 246 2.65 7.17 -20.21
N ASP A 247 1.83 7.83 -21.04
CA ASP A 247 2.03 7.87 -22.48
C ASP A 247 3.18 8.81 -22.82
N THR A 248 4.25 8.24 -23.38
CA THR A 248 5.44 9.00 -23.82
C THR A 248 5.52 9.05 -25.34
N ASP A 249 4.50 8.57 -26.07
CA ASP A 249 4.44 8.65 -27.52
C ASP A 249 4.23 10.10 -27.98
N ARG A 250 4.53 10.33 -29.27
CA ARG A 250 4.33 11.69 -29.84
C ARG A 250 2.85 12.04 -29.87
N PRO A 251 2.49 13.30 -29.63
CA PRO A 251 1.11 13.74 -29.75
C PRO A 251 0.49 13.35 -31.10
N GLY A 252 -0.63 12.62 -31.07
CA GLY A 252 -1.34 12.16 -32.27
C GLY A 252 -0.93 10.76 -32.76
N GLU A 253 0.07 10.13 -32.15
CA GLU A 253 0.32 8.71 -32.40
C GLU A 253 -0.72 7.86 -31.66
N PRO A 254 -1.12 6.69 -32.23
CA PRO A 254 -2.08 5.83 -31.55
C PRO A 254 -1.42 5.20 -30.33
N VAL A 255 -1.86 5.61 -29.14
CA VAL A 255 -1.52 4.95 -27.89
C VAL A 255 -1.94 3.48 -27.97
N GLN A 256 -1.15 2.57 -27.43
CA GLN A 256 -1.52 1.17 -27.32
C GLN A 256 -2.88 1.04 -26.63
N SER A 257 -3.92 0.87 -27.43
CA SER A 257 -5.32 0.98 -27.03
C SER A 257 -5.83 -0.16 -26.14
N ARG A 258 -5.02 -1.16 -25.86
CA ARG A 258 -5.37 -2.31 -25.02
C ARG A 258 -4.44 -2.44 -23.86
N ASN A 259 -4.62 -1.54 -22.93
CA ASN A 259 -3.97 -1.65 -21.65
C ASN A 259 -4.75 -2.62 -20.76
N ILE A 260 -4.21 -3.79 -20.53
CA ILE A 260 -4.76 -4.78 -19.60
C ILE A 260 -4.51 -4.41 -18.13
N LEU A 261 -3.71 -3.38 -17.87
CA LEU A 261 -3.27 -2.97 -16.53
C LEU A 261 -3.83 -1.61 -16.09
N GLY A 262 -4.61 -0.91 -16.90
CA GLY A 262 -5.16 0.40 -16.60
C GLY A 262 -5.21 1.33 -17.80
N HIS A 263 -5.55 2.59 -17.59
CA HIS A 263 -5.56 3.61 -18.63
C HIS A 263 -4.20 4.29 -18.71
N ILE A 264 -3.62 4.32 -19.91
CA ILE A 264 -2.46 5.16 -20.19
C ILE A 264 -2.96 6.61 -20.34
N ARG A 265 -2.34 7.53 -19.64
CA ARG A 265 -2.67 8.95 -19.68
C ARG A 265 -1.47 9.76 -20.12
N PRO A 266 -1.71 10.98 -20.67
CA PRO A 266 -0.64 11.91 -20.94
C PRO A 266 0.07 12.29 -19.64
N GLU A 267 1.30 12.75 -19.77
CA GLU A 267 2.08 13.28 -18.66
C GLU A 267 1.29 14.34 -17.87
N PRO A 268 1.43 14.38 -16.54
CA PRO A 268 0.88 15.46 -15.75
C PRO A 268 1.35 16.81 -16.28
N ALA A 269 0.47 17.80 -16.29
CA ALA A 269 0.80 19.18 -16.66
C ALA A 269 1.63 19.89 -15.57
N ASP A 270 2.70 19.26 -15.13
CA ASP A 270 3.66 19.76 -14.15
C ASP A 270 4.96 20.11 -14.87
N PRO A 271 5.56 21.29 -14.61
CA PRO A 271 6.82 21.69 -15.24
C PRO A 271 7.97 20.69 -15.07
N LEU A 272 7.96 19.86 -14.04
CA LEU A 272 8.94 18.80 -13.85
C LEU A 272 8.82 17.70 -14.91
N TYR A 273 7.59 17.40 -15.36
CA TYR A 273 7.33 16.40 -16.39
C TYR A 273 7.49 16.95 -17.82
N ALA A 274 7.41 18.26 -18.01
CA ALA A 274 7.66 18.89 -19.31
C ALA A 274 9.15 18.82 -19.72
N ARG A 275 10.04 18.42 -18.83
CA ARG A 275 11.47 18.32 -19.09
C ARG A 275 11.78 16.95 -19.68
N GLN A 276 12.10 16.91 -20.97
CA GLN A 276 12.64 15.70 -21.59
C GLN A 276 14.10 15.51 -21.17
N TRP A 277 14.38 14.34 -20.61
CA TRP A 277 15.73 13.96 -20.22
C TRP A 277 16.31 13.01 -21.27
N PRO A 278 17.44 13.36 -21.91
CA PRO A 278 18.09 12.40 -22.80
C PRO A 278 18.65 11.25 -22.00
N PHE A 279 18.11 10.06 -22.24
CA PHE A 279 18.56 8.82 -21.63
C PHE A 279 19.25 7.97 -22.68
N ASP A 280 20.58 8.05 -22.74
CA ASP A 280 21.38 7.06 -23.46
C ASP A 280 21.61 5.88 -22.50
N LEU A 281 20.70 4.93 -22.50
CA LEU A 281 20.89 3.69 -21.76
C LEU A 281 21.85 2.79 -22.55
N PRO A 282 22.92 2.27 -21.94
CA PRO A 282 23.74 1.25 -22.59
C PRO A 282 22.89 0.04 -22.90
N ALA A 283 23.01 -0.48 -24.12
CA ALA A 283 22.32 -1.65 -24.64
C ALA A 283 22.60 -2.92 -23.82
#